data_4b51342e36a16a5be8d1c5a560df2df4
#
_entry.id   4b51342e36a16a5be8d1c5a560df2df4
#
_cell.length_a   1.000
_cell.length_b   1.000
_cell.length_c   1.000
_cell.angle_alpha   90.00
_cell.angle_beta   90.00
_cell.angle_gamma   90.00
#
_symmetry.space_group_name_H-M   'P 1'
#
loop_
_entity.id
_entity.type
_entity.pdbx_description
1 polymer ?
#
loop_
_entity_poly.entity_id
_entity_poly.type
_entity_poly.pdbx_seq_one_letter_code
_entity_poly.pdbx_strand_id
1 'polypeptide(L)'
;MILIADSGSTKTDWCLIQGKETVLNFTTQGINPFHQSSEEITNILKKEAFSLLTAQETKQDINGIKSNSTKEKSTITKENPDTPNHTKNLFAPQQTKDKIQSFIEEIFFYGAGCTKEKSGIVSTALHEVFSQTTTIEVNSDMLGAARALCGNQPGIICILGTGSNSCYYDGQQIVSNIPPLGYILGDEGSGAALGKRLVGDCLKKLLPKEICERFLARYQLTQPEIIEKVYRQSMPNRFLAG
;
A
#
# COMPACT_ATOMS: atom_id res chain seq x y z
N MET A 1 15.29 -11.60 2.33
CA MET A 1 14.34 -10.63 2.94
C MET A 1 12.93 -10.93 2.49
N ILE A 2 11.93 -10.50 3.27
CA ILE A 2 10.50 -10.68 2.99
C ILE A 2 9.88 -9.31 2.71
N LEU A 3 9.14 -9.18 1.62
CA LEU A 3 8.36 -7.98 1.30
C LEU A 3 6.87 -8.27 1.52
N ILE A 4 6.22 -7.49 2.37
CA ILE A 4 4.79 -7.61 2.66
C ILE A 4 4.07 -6.38 2.15
N ALA A 5 2.92 -6.56 1.52
CA ALA A 5 2.05 -5.49 1.04
C ALA A 5 0.64 -5.64 1.59
N ASP A 6 0.07 -4.52 2.08
CA ASP A 6 -1.36 -4.34 2.37
C ASP A 6 -1.93 -3.30 1.41
N SER A 7 -2.78 -3.74 0.49
CA SER A 7 -3.25 -2.93 -0.62
C SER A 7 -4.75 -2.70 -0.59
N GLY A 8 -5.13 -1.47 -0.27
CA GLY A 8 -6.48 -0.95 -0.51
C GLY A 8 -6.63 -0.36 -1.91
N SER A 9 -7.86 0.08 -2.23
CA SER A 9 -8.12 0.75 -3.52
C SER A 9 -7.45 2.11 -3.67
N THR A 10 -6.97 2.74 -2.59
CA THR A 10 -6.41 4.08 -2.59
C THR A 10 -4.90 4.08 -2.47
N LYS A 11 -4.36 3.25 -1.60
CA LYS A 11 -2.93 3.13 -1.31
C LYS A 11 -2.55 1.68 -1.06
N THR A 12 -1.26 1.37 -1.24
CA THR A 12 -0.63 0.12 -0.82
C THR A 12 0.48 0.47 0.16
N ASP A 13 0.40 -0.05 1.37
CA ASP A 13 1.44 0.05 2.38
C ASP A 13 2.36 -1.17 2.26
N TRP A 14 3.67 -0.92 2.17
CA TRP A 14 4.71 -1.92 2.00
C TRP A 14 5.62 -1.98 3.22
N CYS A 15 6.02 -3.18 3.61
CA CYS A 15 6.96 -3.44 4.69
C CYS A 15 8.01 -4.44 4.23
N LEU A 16 9.30 -4.03 4.23
CA LEU A 16 10.43 -4.91 3.98
C LEU A 16 11.00 -5.39 5.32
N ILE A 17 11.13 -6.70 5.48
CA ILE A 17 11.54 -7.36 6.73
C ILE A 17 12.80 -8.18 6.49
N GLN A 18 13.74 -8.09 7.44
CA GLN A 18 14.91 -8.95 7.52
C GLN A 18 14.96 -9.62 8.91
N GLY A 19 14.79 -10.94 8.93
CA GLY A 19 14.65 -11.66 10.19
C GLY A 19 13.40 -11.23 10.96
N LYS A 20 13.56 -10.52 12.09
CA LYS A 20 12.46 -9.98 12.90
C LYS A 20 12.36 -8.45 12.85
N GLU A 21 13.22 -7.80 12.08
CA GLU A 21 13.31 -6.34 12.04
C GLU A 21 12.68 -5.78 10.76
N THR A 22 11.93 -4.71 10.91
CA THR A 22 11.47 -3.91 9.78
C THR A 22 12.61 -3.06 9.27
N VAL A 23 13.00 -3.30 8.03
CA VAL A 23 14.09 -2.57 7.36
C VAL A 23 13.57 -1.30 6.70
N LEU A 24 12.36 -1.38 6.11
CA LEU A 24 11.77 -0.27 5.37
C LEU A 24 10.25 -0.36 5.38
N ASN A 25 9.60 0.79 5.59
CA ASN A 25 8.19 1.00 5.30
C ASN A 25 8.03 2.09 4.24
N PHE A 26 7.16 1.88 3.27
CA PHE A 26 6.82 2.88 2.26
C PHE A 26 5.40 2.66 1.74
N THR A 27 4.87 3.66 1.06
CA THR A 27 3.51 3.64 0.51
C THR A 27 3.55 3.98 -0.96
N THR A 28 2.70 3.28 -1.74
CA THR A 28 2.49 3.53 -3.16
C THR A 28 1.01 3.72 -3.46
N GLN A 29 0.68 4.01 -4.72
CA GLN A 29 -0.69 3.97 -5.20
C GLN A 29 -1.33 2.60 -4.92
N GLY A 30 -2.64 2.59 -4.64
CA GLY A 30 -3.42 1.38 -4.39
C GLY A 30 -3.48 0.46 -5.62
N ILE A 31 -3.37 -0.82 -5.38
CA ILE A 31 -3.43 -1.88 -6.38
C ILE A 31 -4.71 -2.69 -6.16
N ASN A 32 -5.63 -2.66 -7.14
CA ASN A 32 -6.87 -3.40 -7.09
C ASN A 32 -7.20 -3.99 -8.46
N PRO A 33 -7.14 -5.33 -8.63
CA PRO A 33 -7.31 -6.00 -9.91
C PRO A 33 -8.75 -5.96 -10.47
N PHE A 34 -9.73 -5.40 -9.75
CA PHE A 34 -11.04 -5.11 -10.30
C PHE A 34 -11.05 -3.88 -11.22
N HIS A 35 -10.09 -2.97 -11.03
CA HIS A 35 -10.04 -1.68 -11.71
C HIS A 35 -8.78 -1.48 -12.54
N GLN A 36 -7.81 -2.37 -12.44
CA GLN A 36 -6.49 -2.24 -13.05
C GLN A 36 -6.10 -3.53 -13.78
N SER A 37 -5.53 -3.38 -14.96
CA SER A 37 -4.92 -4.46 -15.71
C SER A 37 -3.55 -4.85 -15.13
N SER A 38 -3.03 -6.02 -15.53
CA SER A 38 -1.67 -6.45 -15.14
C SER A 38 -0.60 -5.46 -15.58
N GLU A 39 -0.75 -4.85 -16.77
CA GLU A 39 0.18 -3.85 -17.29
C GLU A 39 0.17 -2.56 -16.44
N GLU A 40 -1.00 -2.07 -16.06
CA GLU A 40 -1.14 -0.90 -15.18
C GLU A 40 -0.51 -1.16 -13.81
N ILE A 41 -0.74 -2.35 -13.22
CA ILE A 41 -0.14 -2.77 -11.95
C ILE A 41 1.38 -2.87 -12.09
N THR A 42 1.88 -3.50 -13.16
CA THR A 42 3.33 -3.57 -13.45
C THR A 42 3.96 -2.18 -13.52
N ASN A 43 3.28 -1.21 -14.14
CA ASN A 43 3.76 0.16 -14.22
C ASN A 43 3.84 0.85 -12.86
N ILE A 44 2.83 0.65 -11.98
CA ILE A 44 2.85 1.14 -10.59
C ILE A 44 4.02 0.52 -9.83
N LEU A 45 4.17 -0.80 -9.90
CA LEU A 45 5.24 -1.52 -9.22
C LEU A 45 6.63 -1.05 -9.66
N LYS A 46 6.87 -0.88 -10.98
CA LYS A 46 8.15 -0.41 -11.52
C LYS A 46 8.45 1.04 -11.12
N LYS A 47 7.48 1.94 -11.25
CA LYS A 47 7.68 3.37 -11.04
C LYS A 47 7.75 3.74 -9.56
N GLU A 48 6.98 3.09 -8.71
CA GLU A 48 6.85 3.46 -7.30
C GLU A 48 7.55 2.44 -6.39
N ALA A 49 7.03 1.21 -6.26
CA ALA A 49 7.56 0.25 -5.29
C ALA A 49 9.04 -0.08 -5.53
N PHE A 50 9.39 -0.45 -6.75
CA PHE A 50 10.76 -0.81 -7.10
C PHE A 50 11.73 0.38 -7.00
N SER A 51 11.29 1.58 -7.41
CA SER A 51 12.09 2.80 -7.32
C SER A 51 12.40 3.19 -5.87
N LEU A 52 11.44 3.04 -4.96
CA LEU A 52 11.64 3.33 -3.54
C LEU A 52 12.56 2.32 -2.86
N LEU A 53 12.43 1.04 -3.20
CA LEU A 53 13.35 -0.01 -2.74
C LEU A 53 14.80 0.27 -3.19
N THR A 54 15.00 0.66 -4.45
CA THR A 54 16.34 0.97 -5.00
C THR A 54 16.97 2.24 -4.41
N ALA A 55 16.18 3.25 -4.09
CA ALA A 55 16.67 4.51 -3.54
C ALA A 55 17.22 4.39 -2.11
N GLN A 56 16.80 3.40 -1.35
CA GLN A 56 17.23 3.20 0.04
C GLN A 56 18.61 2.50 0.15
N GLU A 57 18.94 1.55 -0.73
CA GLU A 57 20.27 0.92 -0.72
C GLU A 57 21.37 1.94 -0.98
N THR A 58 21.14 2.90 -1.89
CA THR A 58 22.09 3.96 -2.18
C THR A 58 22.43 4.78 -0.92
N LYS A 59 21.49 4.93 0.02
CA LYS A 59 21.71 5.64 1.29
C LYS A 59 22.46 4.78 2.32
N GLN A 60 22.21 3.48 2.37
CA GLN A 60 22.88 2.57 3.29
C GLN A 60 24.35 2.34 2.88
N ASP A 61 24.64 2.19 1.59
CA ASP A 61 26.00 2.08 1.05
C ASP A 61 26.82 3.36 1.32
N ILE A 62 26.22 4.55 1.20
CA ILE A 62 26.85 5.84 1.52
C ILE A 62 27.14 5.95 3.03
N ASN A 63 26.27 5.49 3.90
CA ASN A 63 26.48 5.52 5.35
C ASN A 63 27.48 4.46 5.80
N GLY A 64 27.52 3.29 5.17
CA GLY A 64 28.54 2.26 5.40
C GLY A 64 29.95 2.72 5.01
N ILE A 65 30.09 3.46 3.93
CA ILE A 65 31.38 4.07 3.51
C ILE A 65 31.84 5.15 4.49
N LYS A 66 30.92 5.97 5.04
CA LYS A 66 31.24 6.98 6.04
C LYS A 66 31.67 6.38 7.40
N SER A 67 31.13 5.23 7.79
CA SER A 67 31.53 4.56 9.05
C SER A 67 32.90 3.88 8.96
N ASN A 68 33.34 3.46 7.78
CA ASN A 68 34.66 2.86 7.58
C ASN A 68 35.77 3.93 7.42
N SER A 69 35.45 5.14 6.93
CA SER A 69 36.43 6.22 6.80
C SER A 69 36.84 6.87 8.12
N THR A 70 36.16 6.55 9.24
CA THR A 70 36.49 7.10 10.58
C THR A 70 37.43 6.20 11.40
N LYS A 71 37.81 5.01 10.90
CA LYS A 71 38.71 4.08 11.59
C LYS A 71 40.15 4.06 11.08
N GLU A 72 40.48 4.74 10.00
CA GLU A 72 41.86 4.90 9.52
C GLU A 72 42.32 6.36 9.65
N LYS A 73 42.70 6.77 10.84
CA LYS A 73 43.52 7.94 11.10
C LYS A 73 44.81 7.52 11.83
N SER A 74 45.81 7.19 11.05
CA SER A 74 47.23 7.51 11.41
C SER A 74 48.12 7.02 10.27
N THR A 75 48.49 7.87 9.36
CA THR A 75 49.85 8.05 8.82
C THR A 75 49.80 9.16 7.78
N ILE A 76 50.46 10.26 8.10
CA ILE A 76 50.59 11.43 7.21
C ILE A 76 51.75 11.14 6.28
N THR A 77 51.47 11.10 4.96
CA THR A 77 52.47 11.41 3.94
C THR A 77 51.85 12.41 2.96
N LYS A 78 52.62 13.49 2.74
CA LYS A 78 52.29 14.61 1.87
C LYS A 78 52.38 14.17 0.42
N GLU A 79 51.30 14.36 -0.37
CA GLU A 79 51.36 14.34 -1.83
C GLU A 79 50.48 15.43 -2.46
N ASN A 80 50.97 15.97 -3.55
CA ASN A 80 50.67 17.07 -4.46
C ASN A 80 49.23 17.40 -4.76
N PRO A 81 48.95 18.71 -5.01
CA PRO A 81 47.63 19.21 -5.42
C PRO A 81 47.58 19.36 -6.96
N ASP A 82 47.30 18.32 -7.74
CA ASP A 82 46.86 18.43 -9.11
C ASP A 82 46.32 17.08 -9.61
N THR A 83 45.10 16.78 -9.30
CA THR A 83 44.29 15.79 -10.04
C THR A 83 42.81 16.14 -9.98
N PRO A 84 42.09 16.18 -11.11
CA PRO A 84 40.69 16.55 -11.15
C PRO A 84 39.82 15.45 -10.50
N ASN A 85 39.00 15.89 -9.61
CA ASN A 85 38.03 15.09 -8.83
C ASN A 85 36.96 14.49 -9.76
N HIS A 86 37.23 13.33 -10.34
CA HIS A 86 36.22 12.48 -10.98
C HIS A 86 35.62 11.54 -9.96
N THR A 87 34.65 12.01 -9.18
CA THR A 87 33.68 11.13 -8.51
C THR A 87 32.77 10.55 -9.56
N LYS A 88 33.24 9.49 -10.22
CA LYS A 88 32.41 8.64 -11.07
C LYS A 88 31.41 7.92 -10.15
N ASN A 89 30.12 8.06 -10.48
CA ASN A 89 29.04 7.22 -9.98
C ASN A 89 29.46 5.75 -10.07
N LEU A 90 29.66 5.11 -8.91
CA LEU A 90 30.33 3.79 -8.84
C LEU A 90 29.46 2.60 -9.20
N PHE A 91 28.15 2.80 -9.43
CA PHE A 91 27.28 1.69 -9.88
C PHE A 91 26.37 2.14 -11.02
N ALA A 92 26.33 1.36 -12.11
CA ALA A 92 25.37 1.52 -13.17
C ALA A 92 23.95 1.20 -12.60
N PRO A 93 22.89 1.91 -13.02
CA PRO A 93 21.52 1.70 -12.51
C PRO A 93 21.02 0.26 -12.60
N GLN A 94 21.56 -0.52 -13.52
CA GLN A 94 21.20 -1.92 -13.74
C GLN A 94 21.76 -2.84 -12.63
N GLN A 95 23.01 -2.63 -12.19
CA GLN A 95 23.64 -3.45 -11.16
C GLN A 95 22.95 -3.31 -9.79
N THR A 96 22.44 -2.11 -9.48
CA THR A 96 21.64 -1.87 -8.26
C THR A 96 20.29 -2.59 -8.33
N LYS A 97 19.65 -2.62 -9.51
CA LYS A 97 18.38 -3.34 -9.73
C LYS A 97 18.54 -4.84 -9.51
N ASP A 98 19.56 -5.44 -10.12
CA ASP A 98 19.82 -6.87 -10.03
C ASP A 98 20.14 -7.30 -8.58
N LYS A 99 20.81 -6.42 -7.83
CA LYS A 99 21.16 -6.64 -6.43
C LYS A 99 19.93 -6.69 -5.53
N ILE A 100 18.98 -5.74 -5.66
CA ILE A 100 17.75 -5.74 -4.83
C ILE A 100 16.87 -6.94 -5.13
N GLN A 101 16.70 -7.30 -6.39
CA GLN A 101 15.92 -8.47 -6.78
C GLN A 101 16.47 -9.76 -6.15
N SER A 102 17.80 -9.87 -5.98
CA SER A 102 18.42 -11.04 -5.36
C SER A 102 18.24 -11.12 -3.84
N PHE A 103 17.82 -10.03 -3.17
CA PHE A 103 17.62 -10.02 -1.71
C PHE A 103 16.17 -10.29 -1.27
N ILE A 104 15.18 -10.06 -2.15
CA ILE A 104 13.77 -10.33 -1.82
C ILE A 104 13.46 -11.77 -2.21
N GLU A 105 13.45 -12.63 -1.21
CA GLU A 105 13.20 -14.07 -1.36
C GLU A 105 11.71 -14.38 -1.45
N GLU A 106 10.90 -13.64 -0.68
CA GLU A 106 9.46 -13.87 -0.55
C GLU A 106 8.69 -12.56 -0.64
N ILE A 107 7.54 -12.59 -1.31
CA ILE A 107 6.58 -11.50 -1.37
C ILE A 107 5.22 -12.02 -0.94
N PHE A 108 4.62 -11.39 0.08
CA PHE A 108 3.26 -11.63 0.52
C PHE A 108 2.43 -10.38 0.24
N PHE A 109 1.58 -10.47 -0.76
CA PHE A 109 0.69 -9.39 -1.16
C PHE A 109 -0.74 -9.68 -0.69
N TYR A 110 -1.31 -8.78 0.11
CA TYR A 110 -2.69 -8.84 0.56
C TYR A 110 -3.43 -7.63 -0.01
N GLY A 111 -4.43 -7.87 -0.87
CA GLY A 111 -5.08 -6.77 -1.58
C GLY A 111 -6.59 -6.85 -1.64
N ALA A 112 -7.22 -5.67 -1.51
CA ALA A 112 -8.62 -5.51 -1.83
C ALA A 112 -8.86 -5.93 -3.29
N GLY A 113 -9.88 -6.76 -3.51
CA GLY A 113 -10.18 -7.28 -4.84
C GLY A 113 -9.31 -8.46 -5.31
N CYS A 114 -8.33 -8.90 -4.54
CA CYS A 114 -7.55 -10.11 -4.82
C CYS A 114 -8.38 -11.37 -4.48
N THR A 115 -9.48 -11.56 -5.22
CA THR A 115 -10.26 -12.81 -5.15
C THR A 115 -9.50 -13.95 -5.81
N LYS A 116 -9.99 -15.18 -5.62
CA LYS A 116 -9.40 -16.37 -6.22
C LYS A 116 -9.27 -16.27 -7.75
N GLU A 117 -10.21 -15.57 -8.40
CA GLU A 117 -10.25 -15.36 -9.85
C GLU A 117 -9.34 -14.21 -10.32
N LYS A 118 -9.09 -13.22 -9.46
CA LYS A 118 -8.41 -11.97 -9.82
C LYS A 118 -6.96 -11.86 -9.31
N SER A 119 -6.60 -12.63 -8.29
CA SER A 119 -5.24 -12.62 -7.71
C SER A 119 -4.15 -12.90 -8.75
N GLY A 120 -4.43 -13.70 -9.77
CA GLY A 120 -3.51 -13.98 -10.87
C GLY A 120 -3.04 -12.74 -11.65
N ILE A 121 -3.86 -11.68 -11.73
CA ILE A 121 -3.50 -10.42 -12.39
C ILE A 121 -2.35 -9.74 -11.63
N VAL A 122 -2.45 -9.66 -10.30
CA VAL A 122 -1.41 -9.07 -9.44
C VAL A 122 -0.18 -9.96 -9.39
N SER A 123 -0.38 -11.28 -9.28
CA SER A 123 0.71 -12.26 -9.27
C SER A 123 1.57 -12.16 -10.54
N THR A 124 0.95 -12.04 -11.71
CA THR A 124 1.66 -11.86 -12.99
C THR A 124 2.51 -10.58 -12.97
N ALA A 125 1.95 -9.46 -12.52
CA ALA A 125 2.66 -8.19 -12.45
C ALA A 125 3.84 -8.23 -11.45
N LEU A 126 3.66 -8.89 -10.30
CA LEU A 126 4.73 -9.07 -9.31
C LEU A 126 5.87 -9.94 -9.85
N HIS A 127 5.57 -11.06 -10.52
CA HIS A 127 6.59 -11.92 -11.14
C HIS A 127 7.36 -11.19 -12.25
N GLU A 128 6.70 -10.30 -13.01
CA GLU A 128 7.39 -9.50 -14.05
C GLU A 128 8.38 -8.51 -13.44
N VAL A 129 8.03 -7.89 -12.30
CA VAL A 129 8.89 -6.86 -11.66
C VAL A 129 9.94 -7.49 -10.76
N PHE A 130 9.60 -8.55 -10.04
CA PHE A 130 10.45 -9.25 -9.06
C PHE A 130 10.79 -10.66 -9.56
N SER A 131 11.41 -10.75 -10.72
CA SER A 131 11.66 -12.00 -11.45
C SER A 131 12.59 -13.00 -10.75
N GLN A 132 13.35 -12.57 -9.74
CA GLN A 132 14.27 -13.43 -8.97
C GLN A 132 13.68 -13.88 -7.63
N THR A 133 12.49 -13.40 -7.25
CA THR A 133 11.82 -13.79 -6.01
C THR A 133 11.32 -15.23 -6.09
N THR A 134 11.66 -16.03 -5.09
CA THR A 134 11.38 -17.48 -5.06
C THR A 134 9.91 -17.77 -4.79
N THR A 135 9.29 -16.99 -3.92
CA THR A 135 7.89 -17.17 -3.48
C THR A 135 7.12 -15.86 -3.60
N ILE A 136 6.03 -15.89 -4.35
CA ILE A 136 5.09 -14.76 -4.44
C ILE A 136 3.69 -15.30 -4.13
N GLU A 137 3.13 -14.86 -3.00
CA GLU A 137 1.77 -15.16 -2.60
C GLU A 137 0.90 -13.90 -2.73
N VAL A 138 -0.24 -14.03 -3.42
CA VAL A 138 -1.25 -12.98 -3.57
C VAL A 138 -2.56 -13.45 -2.98
N ASN A 139 -3.01 -12.77 -1.94
CA ASN A 139 -4.22 -13.11 -1.18
C ASN A 139 -5.11 -11.87 -1.01
N SER A 140 -6.35 -12.09 -0.52
CA SER A 140 -7.23 -11.00 -0.15
C SER A 140 -6.73 -10.23 1.08
N ASP A 141 -7.02 -8.94 1.15
CA ASP A 141 -6.82 -8.07 2.31
C ASP A 141 -7.43 -8.69 3.59
N MET A 142 -8.58 -9.33 3.45
CA MET A 142 -9.28 -10.01 4.55
C MET A 142 -8.44 -11.14 5.14
N LEU A 143 -7.74 -11.94 4.31
CA LEU A 143 -6.84 -12.98 4.82
C LEU A 143 -5.61 -12.38 5.50
N GLY A 144 -5.10 -11.27 4.97
CA GLY A 144 -4.02 -10.51 5.61
C GLY A 144 -4.41 -10.03 7.01
N ALA A 145 -5.58 -9.41 7.14
CA ALA A 145 -6.13 -8.98 8.41
C ALA A 145 -6.35 -10.16 9.37
N ALA A 146 -6.85 -11.29 8.87
CA ALA A 146 -7.07 -12.49 9.67
C ALA A 146 -5.75 -13.05 10.24
N ARG A 147 -4.74 -13.21 9.41
CA ARG A 147 -3.40 -13.67 9.82
C ARG A 147 -2.76 -12.71 10.83
N ALA A 148 -2.90 -11.39 10.62
CA ALA A 148 -2.32 -10.38 11.50
C ALA A 148 -2.99 -10.33 12.89
N LEU A 149 -4.31 -10.48 12.96
CA LEU A 149 -5.08 -10.35 14.19
C LEU A 149 -5.18 -11.65 14.98
N CYS A 150 -5.33 -12.77 14.29
CA CYS A 150 -5.64 -14.06 14.92
C CYS A 150 -4.46 -15.04 14.88
N GLY A 151 -3.43 -14.81 14.04
CA GLY A 151 -2.36 -15.78 13.85
C GLY A 151 -2.94 -17.13 13.39
N ASN A 152 -2.74 -18.16 14.20
CA ASN A 152 -3.27 -19.50 13.95
C ASN A 152 -4.53 -19.83 14.81
N GLN A 153 -5.16 -18.82 15.40
CA GLN A 153 -6.37 -19.01 16.19
C GLN A 153 -7.62 -18.66 15.39
N PRO A 154 -8.75 -19.34 15.59
CA PRO A 154 -9.99 -18.97 14.94
C PRO A 154 -10.52 -17.63 15.47
N GLY A 155 -11.21 -16.86 14.59
CA GLY A 155 -11.76 -15.56 14.96
C GLY A 155 -12.71 -14.99 13.93
N ILE A 156 -13.42 -13.93 14.33
CA ILE A 156 -14.23 -13.10 13.44
C ILE A 156 -13.42 -11.84 13.14
N ILE A 157 -13.21 -11.55 11.86
CA ILE A 157 -12.43 -10.42 11.39
C ILE A 157 -13.35 -9.43 10.68
N CYS A 158 -13.18 -8.15 11.00
CA CYS A 158 -13.90 -7.06 10.36
C CYS A 158 -12.92 -6.02 9.84
N ILE A 159 -13.07 -5.62 8.58
CA ILE A 159 -12.39 -4.48 7.98
C ILE A 159 -13.40 -3.34 7.84
N LEU A 160 -13.04 -2.17 8.37
CA LEU A 160 -13.83 -0.94 8.28
C LEU A 160 -12.95 0.15 7.65
N GLY A 161 -13.28 0.49 6.42
CA GLY A 161 -12.58 1.51 5.63
C GLY A 161 -13.57 2.35 4.83
N THR A 162 -13.27 2.62 3.55
CA THR A 162 -14.24 3.21 2.60
C THR A 162 -15.49 2.33 2.47
N GLY A 163 -15.30 1.01 2.34
CA GLY A 163 -16.32 -0.02 2.50
C GLY A 163 -16.13 -0.79 3.80
N SER A 164 -16.92 -1.86 4.01
CA SER A 164 -16.74 -2.80 5.12
C SER A 164 -16.81 -4.24 4.63
N ASN A 165 -16.15 -5.13 5.37
CA ASN A 165 -16.19 -6.56 5.10
C ASN A 165 -16.00 -7.33 6.41
N SER A 166 -16.56 -8.55 6.50
CA SER A 166 -16.37 -9.40 7.67
C SER A 166 -16.32 -10.87 7.30
N CYS A 167 -15.52 -11.65 8.05
CA CYS A 167 -15.38 -13.08 7.81
C CYS A 167 -15.17 -13.86 9.10
N TYR A 168 -15.41 -15.17 9.04
CA TYR A 168 -14.93 -16.15 10.00
C TYR A 168 -13.69 -16.84 9.45
N TYR A 169 -12.64 -16.82 10.26
CA TYR A 169 -11.34 -17.44 10.01
C TYR A 169 -11.15 -18.60 11.01
N ASP A 170 -10.75 -19.78 10.55
CA ASP A 170 -10.58 -20.99 11.35
C ASP A 170 -9.20 -21.16 11.99
N GLY A 171 -8.29 -20.22 11.75
CA GLY A 171 -6.88 -20.28 12.11
C GLY A 171 -5.95 -20.63 10.95
N GLN A 172 -6.50 -20.99 9.79
CA GLN A 172 -5.74 -21.31 8.57
C GLN A 172 -6.30 -20.62 7.32
N GLN A 173 -7.63 -20.56 7.19
CA GLN A 173 -8.32 -20.03 6.01
C GLN A 173 -9.64 -19.32 6.40
N ILE A 174 -10.12 -18.51 5.48
CA ILE A 174 -11.46 -17.92 5.60
C ILE A 174 -12.48 -18.98 5.22
N VAL A 175 -13.31 -19.35 6.19
CA VAL A 175 -14.35 -20.39 6.03
C VAL A 175 -15.67 -19.80 5.59
N SER A 176 -15.98 -18.58 6.08
CA SER A 176 -17.22 -17.88 5.76
C SER A 176 -16.94 -16.39 5.63
N ASN A 177 -17.56 -15.76 4.65
CA ASN A 177 -17.48 -14.32 4.44
C ASN A 177 -18.88 -13.76 4.20
N ILE A 178 -19.21 -12.66 4.86
CA ILE A 178 -20.43 -11.90 4.57
C ILE A 178 -20.07 -10.93 3.45
N PRO A 179 -20.64 -11.08 2.22
CA PRO A 179 -20.29 -10.23 1.11
C PRO A 179 -20.59 -8.76 1.41
N PRO A 180 -19.67 -7.83 1.15
CA PRO A 180 -19.81 -6.41 1.46
C PRO A 180 -20.90 -5.71 0.63
N LEU A 181 -21.22 -6.20 -0.57
CA LEU A 181 -22.26 -5.72 -1.51
C LEU A 181 -22.09 -4.25 -1.96
N GLY A 182 -21.06 -3.55 -1.49
CA GLY A 182 -20.78 -2.16 -1.84
C GLY A 182 -21.67 -1.14 -1.13
N TYR A 183 -21.37 0.14 -1.32
CA TYR A 183 -21.94 1.26 -0.55
C TYR A 183 -23.44 1.50 -0.76
N ILE A 184 -24.06 0.87 -1.76
CA ILE A 184 -25.50 0.99 -2.03
C ILE A 184 -26.27 -0.08 -1.26
N LEU A 185 -25.86 -1.35 -1.39
CA LEU A 185 -26.59 -2.51 -0.88
C LEU A 185 -26.02 -3.07 0.44
N GLY A 186 -24.85 -2.61 0.87
CA GLY A 186 -24.11 -3.12 2.02
C GLY A 186 -23.15 -2.10 2.57
N ASP A 187 -21.92 -2.55 2.91
CA ASP A 187 -20.86 -1.76 3.53
C ASP A 187 -21.28 -1.13 4.88
N GLU A 188 -22.08 -1.84 5.64
CA GLU A 188 -22.60 -1.37 6.94
C GLU A 188 -21.47 -1.00 7.90
N GLY A 189 -21.58 0.16 8.52
CA GLY A 189 -20.56 0.69 9.42
C GLY A 189 -19.31 1.27 8.76
N SER A 190 -19.21 1.22 7.43
CA SER A 190 -18.11 1.81 6.67
C SER A 190 -18.14 3.33 6.66
N GLY A 191 -17.01 3.95 6.28
CA GLY A 191 -16.92 5.39 6.03
C GLY A 191 -17.98 5.88 5.03
N ALA A 192 -18.17 5.16 3.93
CA ALA A 192 -19.18 5.51 2.93
C ALA A 192 -20.61 5.43 3.46
N ALA A 193 -20.93 4.41 4.28
CA ALA A 193 -22.25 4.28 4.91
C ALA A 193 -22.50 5.42 5.90
N LEU A 194 -21.52 5.73 6.75
CA LEU A 194 -21.61 6.83 7.72
C LEU A 194 -21.70 8.18 7.02
N GLY A 195 -20.86 8.45 6.01
CA GLY A 195 -20.89 9.68 5.24
C GLY A 195 -22.17 9.87 4.45
N LYS A 196 -22.70 8.81 3.83
CA LYS A 196 -24.02 8.84 3.17
C LYS A 196 -25.12 9.28 4.13
N ARG A 197 -25.10 8.75 5.37
CA ARG A 197 -26.06 9.13 6.41
C ARG A 197 -25.87 10.57 6.85
N LEU A 198 -24.62 10.97 7.17
CA LEU A 198 -24.27 12.34 7.57
C LEU A 198 -24.70 13.38 6.54
N VAL A 199 -24.32 13.18 5.28
CA VAL A 199 -24.65 14.07 4.17
C VAL A 199 -26.17 14.16 3.99
N GLY A 200 -26.85 13.04 3.95
CA GLY A 200 -28.32 12.99 3.79
C GLY A 200 -29.07 13.71 4.90
N ASP A 201 -28.70 13.44 6.16
CA ASP A 201 -29.35 14.05 7.32
C ASP A 201 -29.01 15.56 7.43
N CYS A 202 -27.78 15.95 7.07
CA CYS A 202 -27.35 17.36 7.03
C CYS A 202 -28.15 18.16 5.99
N LEU A 203 -28.22 17.69 4.73
CA LEU A 203 -28.95 18.36 3.65
C LEU A 203 -30.45 18.42 3.89
N LYS A 204 -31.02 17.46 4.62
CA LYS A 204 -32.42 17.45 5.04
C LYS A 204 -32.69 18.24 6.32
N LYS A 205 -31.66 18.85 6.93
CA LYS A 205 -31.75 19.60 8.18
C LYS A 205 -32.27 18.78 9.36
N LEU A 206 -31.91 17.48 9.38
CA LEU A 206 -32.29 16.56 10.46
C LEU A 206 -31.26 16.55 11.62
N LEU A 207 -30.07 17.12 11.39
CA LEU A 207 -29.03 17.29 12.40
C LEU A 207 -29.06 18.69 13.02
N PRO A 208 -28.48 18.88 14.22
CA PRO A 208 -28.27 20.19 14.80
C PRO A 208 -27.58 21.14 13.81
N LYS A 209 -28.01 22.40 13.80
CA LYS A 209 -27.55 23.42 12.83
C LYS A 209 -26.03 23.57 12.84
N GLU A 210 -25.43 23.56 14.02
CA GLU A 210 -23.98 23.71 14.19
C GLU A 210 -23.19 22.58 13.50
N ILE A 211 -23.72 21.35 13.52
CA ILE A 211 -23.07 20.19 12.86
C ILE A 211 -23.12 20.37 11.35
N CYS A 212 -24.26 20.76 10.80
CA CYS A 212 -24.41 20.98 9.36
C CYS A 212 -23.54 22.16 8.89
N GLU A 213 -23.49 23.26 9.62
CA GLU A 213 -22.65 24.42 9.30
C GLU A 213 -21.16 24.07 9.32
N ARG A 214 -20.71 23.33 10.33
CA ARG A 214 -19.32 22.82 10.40
C ARG A 214 -18.99 21.88 9.24
N PHE A 215 -19.90 20.97 8.87
CA PHE A 215 -19.73 20.10 7.73
C PHE A 215 -19.56 20.91 6.43
N LEU A 216 -20.51 21.79 6.12
CA LEU A 216 -20.47 22.60 4.90
C LEU A 216 -19.24 23.54 4.85
N ALA A 217 -18.86 24.13 5.99
CA ALA A 217 -17.67 24.97 6.09
C ALA A 217 -16.37 24.18 5.87
N ARG A 218 -16.30 22.93 6.39
CA ARG A 218 -15.12 22.07 6.23
C ARG A 218 -14.89 21.70 4.77
N TYR A 219 -15.92 21.30 4.06
CA TYR A 219 -15.81 20.80 2.69
C TYR A 219 -15.99 21.89 1.63
N GLN A 220 -16.48 23.08 2.02
CA GLN A 220 -16.75 24.23 1.14
C GLN A 220 -17.58 23.85 -0.09
N LEU A 221 -18.58 22.98 0.09
CA LEU A 221 -19.44 22.46 -0.96
C LEU A 221 -20.86 22.95 -0.77
N THR A 222 -21.50 23.31 -1.87
CA THR A 222 -22.93 23.55 -1.94
C THR A 222 -23.72 22.24 -2.13
N GLN A 223 -25.02 22.28 -1.85
CA GLN A 223 -25.87 21.11 -2.08
C GLN A 223 -25.83 20.61 -3.54
N PRO A 224 -25.90 21.43 -4.60
CA PRO A 224 -25.76 20.96 -5.98
C PRO A 224 -24.41 20.27 -6.25
N GLU A 225 -23.31 20.78 -5.73
CA GLU A 225 -21.97 20.18 -5.90
C GLU A 225 -21.88 18.82 -5.19
N ILE A 226 -22.48 18.67 -4.02
CA ILE A 226 -22.56 17.39 -3.32
C ILE A 226 -23.36 16.36 -4.15
N ILE A 227 -24.50 16.78 -4.70
CA ILE A 227 -25.33 15.93 -5.57
C ILE A 227 -24.53 15.51 -6.82
N GLU A 228 -23.81 16.45 -7.44
CA GLU A 228 -22.96 16.16 -8.60
C GLU A 228 -21.89 15.11 -8.25
N LYS A 229 -21.19 15.25 -7.10
CA LYS A 229 -20.16 14.32 -6.63
C LYS A 229 -20.72 12.92 -6.36
N VAL A 230 -21.92 12.82 -5.80
CA VAL A 230 -22.50 11.53 -5.38
C VAL A 230 -23.13 10.78 -6.57
N TYR A 231 -23.74 11.50 -7.54
CA TYR A 231 -24.56 10.86 -8.57
C TYR A 231 -23.97 10.89 -9.98
N ARG A 232 -22.96 11.75 -10.24
CA ARG A 232 -22.45 11.94 -11.60
C ARG A 232 -20.93 11.79 -11.73
N GLN A 233 -20.19 11.88 -10.62
CA GLN A 233 -18.75 11.67 -10.64
C GLN A 233 -18.39 10.21 -10.36
N SER A 234 -17.17 9.82 -10.73
CA SER A 234 -16.62 8.51 -10.41
C SER A 234 -16.31 8.40 -8.91
N MET A 235 -16.42 7.18 -8.39
CA MET A 235 -16.05 6.82 -7.01
C MET A 235 -16.78 7.60 -5.89
N PRO A 236 -18.12 7.69 -5.93
CA PRO A 236 -18.90 8.41 -4.92
C PRO A 236 -18.72 7.85 -3.51
N ASN A 237 -18.41 6.57 -3.38
CA ASN A 237 -18.08 5.92 -2.10
C ASN A 237 -16.85 6.53 -1.44
N ARG A 238 -15.82 6.90 -2.20
CA ARG A 238 -14.63 7.60 -1.66
C ARG A 238 -14.97 8.99 -1.17
N PHE A 239 -15.76 9.73 -1.95
CA PHE A 239 -16.23 11.06 -1.54
C PHE A 239 -17.05 10.98 -0.23
N LEU A 240 -17.93 9.98 -0.12
CA LEU A 240 -18.75 9.80 1.09
C LEU A 240 -17.94 9.35 2.29
N ALA A 241 -16.82 8.64 2.11
CA ALA A 241 -15.99 8.13 3.20
C ALA A 241 -14.94 9.13 3.74
N GLY A 242 -14.62 10.19 2.99
CA GLY A 242 -13.62 11.20 3.32
C GLY A 242 -14.20 12.50 3.81
#